data_aaec9b23a3a39b233fd8909d29e6b4be
#
_entry.id   aaec9b23a3a39b233fd8909d29e6b4be
#
_cell.length_a   1.000
_cell.length_b   1.000
_cell.length_c   1.000
_cell.angle_alpha   90.00
_cell.angle_beta   90.00
_cell.angle_gamma   90.00
#
_symmetry.space_group_name_H-M   'P 1'
#
loop_
_entity.id
_entity.type
_entity.pdbx_description
1 polymer ?
#
loop_
_entity_poly.entity_id
_entity_poly.type
_entity_poly.pdbx_seq_one_letter_code
_entity_poly.pdbx_strand_id
1 'polypeptide(L)'
;MSLFCLDVGNTHAHWGVVDGHRVLAHGELSTAALETASLTALLVAHPTQGIALASVVPKVTAAISPALLSSGRPFYHLRHDNVQGLGFDYPKPAE
;
A
#
# COMPACT_ATOMS: atom_id res chain seq x y z
N MET A 1 4.60 -14.49 -6.65
CA MET A 1 5.20 -13.18 -6.33
C MET A 1 4.34 -12.48 -5.31
N SER A 2 4.93 -11.99 -4.26
CA SER A 2 4.19 -11.32 -3.20
C SER A 2 4.34 -9.80 -3.30
N LEU A 3 3.26 -9.09 -2.99
CA LEU A 3 3.24 -7.63 -3.00
C LEU A 3 2.60 -7.11 -1.72
N PHE A 4 3.16 -6.04 -1.21
CA PHE A 4 2.51 -5.24 -0.18
C PHE A 4 1.75 -4.12 -0.89
N CYS A 5 0.45 -4.12 -0.77
CA CYS A 5 -0.40 -3.17 -1.45
C CYS A 5 -0.92 -2.15 -0.44
N LEU A 6 -0.80 -0.88 -0.77
CA LEU A 6 -1.27 0.19 0.09
C LEU A 6 -2.17 1.12 -0.71
N ASP A 7 -3.37 1.32 -0.23
CA ASP A 7 -4.36 2.18 -0.86
C ASP A 7 -4.71 3.30 0.12
N VAL A 8 -4.32 4.52 -0.21
CA VAL A 8 -4.44 5.66 0.69
C VAL A 8 -5.58 6.56 0.23
N GLY A 9 -6.67 6.57 0.99
CA GLY A 9 -7.77 7.49 0.79
C GLY A 9 -7.62 8.71 1.68
N ASN A 10 -8.60 9.59 1.62
CA ASN A 10 -8.53 10.86 2.38
C ASN A 10 -8.63 10.64 3.89
N THR A 11 -9.38 9.65 4.31
CA THR A 11 -9.64 9.40 5.73
C THR A 11 -8.96 8.13 6.23
N HIS A 12 -8.99 7.07 5.42
CA HIS A 12 -8.46 5.76 5.79
C HIS A 12 -7.51 5.25 4.75
N ALA A 13 -6.53 4.49 5.19
CA ALA A 13 -5.64 3.75 4.32
C ALA A 13 -5.88 2.26 4.56
N HIS A 14 -5.87 1.50 3.48
CA HIS A 14 -6.01 0.06 3.53
C HIS A 14 -4.76 -0.58 3.00
N TRP A 15 -4.32 -1.66 3.63
CA TRP A 15 -3.16 -2.38 3.14
C TRP A 15 -3.50 -3.85 3.02
N GLY A 16 -2.78 -4.52 2.14
CA GLY A 16 -2.93 -5.94 1.97
C GLY A 16 -1.63 -6.57 1.49
N VAL A 17 -1.43 -7.81 1.88
CA VAL A 17 -0.32 -8.61 1.38
C VAL A 17 -0.93 -9.65 0.48
N VAL A 18 -0.52 -9.65 -0.78
CA VAL A 18 -1.08 -10.58 -1.76
C VAL A 18 0.04 -11.42 -2.37
N ASP A 19 -0.30 -12.66 -2.70
CA ASP A 19 0.62 -13.55 -3.40
C ASP A 19 -0.20 -14.23 -4.50
N GLY A 20 0.03 -13.79 -5.73
CA GLY A 20 -0.79 -14.22 -6.84
C GLY A 20 -2.22 -13.76 -6.64
N HIS A 21 -3.13 -14.70 -6.47
CA HIS A 21 -4.54 -14.40 -6.27
C HIS A 21 -4.96 -14.47 -4.81
N ARG A 22 -4.02 -14.68 -3.89
CA ARG A 22 -4.35 -14.89 -2.49
C ARG A 22 -4.02 -13.67 -1.68
N VAL A 23 -4.95 -13.25 -0.83
CA VAL A 23 -4.71 -12.22 0.16
C VAL A 23 -4.26 -12.91 1.43
N LEU A 24 -3.00 -12.69 1.82
CA LEU A 24 -2.41 -13.37 2.96
C LEU A 24 -2.66 -12.60 4.25
N ALA A 25 -2.78 -11.28 4.17
CA ALA A 25 -3.03 -10.44 5.33
C ALA A 25 -3.58 -9.11 4.83
N HIS A 26 -4.32 -8.42 5.68
CA HIS A 26 -4.81 -7.10 5.34
C HIS A 26 -5.14 -6.34 6.62
N GLY A 27 -5.24 -5.03 6.47
CA GLY A 27 -5.60 -4.19 7.60
C GLY A 27 -5.94 -2.78 7.15
N GLU A 28 -6.23 -1.95 8.12
CA GLU A 28 -6.67 -0.59 7.89
C GLU A 28 -6.10 0.30 8.99
N LEU A 29 -5.80 1.54 8.62
CA LEU A 29 -5.45 2.55 9.63
C LEU A 29 -5.94 3.90 9.13
N SER A 30 -6.03 4.87 10.04
CA SER A 30 -6.43 6.20 9.61
C SER A 30 -5.30 6.80 8.78
N THR A 31 -5.67 7.58 7.76
CA THR A 31 -4.66 8.23 6.92
C THR A 31 -3.79 9.17 7.76
N ALA A 32 -4.38 9.78 8.79
CA ALA A 32 -3.62 10.66 9.68
C ALA A 32 -2.53 9.92 10.47
N ALA A 33 -2.70 8.61 10.68
CA ALA A 33 -1.70 7.81 11.39
C ALA A 33 -0.62 7.25 10.47
N LEU A 34 -0.77 7.42 9.17
CA LEU A 34 0.17 6.86 8.21
C LEU A 34 1.37 7.78 8.06
N GLU A 35 2.53 7.28 8.47
CA GLU A 35 3.76 8.02 8.42
C GLU A 35 4.91 7.04 8.21
N THR A 36 6.12 7.56 8.08
CA THR A 36 7.29 6.72 7.81
C THR A 36 7.44 5.60 8.83
N ALA A 37 7.29 5.92 10.12
CA ALA A 37 7.49 4.91 11.17
C ALA A 37 6.43 3.81 11.12
N SER A 38 5.15 4.18 10.96
CA SER A 38 4.09 3.20 10.92
C SER A 38 4.18 2.32 9.67
N LEU A 39 4.51 2.90 8.55
CA LEU A 39 4.67 2.11 7.33
C LEU A 39 5.88 1.20 7.41
N THR A 40 6.99 1.70 7.94
CA THR A 40 8.18 0.86 8.12
C THR A 40 7.86 -0.37 8.97
N ALA A 41 7.10 -0.18 10.05
CA ALA A 41 6.71 -1.30 10.90
C ALA A 41 5.88 -2.33 10.14
N LEU A 42 4.95 -1.86 9.29
CA LEU A 42 4.15 -2.79 8.48
C LEU A 42 5.01 -3.53 7.47
N LEU A 43 5.93 -2.85 6.83
CA LEU A 43 6.79 -3.48 5.83
C LEU A 43 7.72 -4.51 6.47
N VAL A 44 8.21 -4.24 7.66
CA VAL A 44 9.05 -5.21 8.38
C VAL A 44 8.23 -6.43 8.80
N ALA A 45 7.02 -6.19 9.27
CA ALA A 45 6.15 -7.29 9.70
C ALA A 45 5.67 -8.16 8.53
N HIS A 46 5.65 -7.61 7.32
CA HIS A 46 5.12 -8.31 6.15
C HIS A 46 6.14 -8.26 5.00
N PRO A 47 7.18 -9.09 5.05
CA PRO A 47 8.17 -9.12 3.97
C PRO A 47 7.53 -9.55 2.66
N THR A 48 7.72 -8.75 1.63
CA THR A 48 7.21 -9.04 0.30
C THR A 48 8.27 -8.71 -0.73
N GLN A 49 8.03 -9.14 -1.96
CA GLN A 49 8.97 -8.93 -3.05
C GLN A 49 8.84 -7.56 -3.69
N GLY A 50 7.72 -6.91 -3.49
CA GLY A 50 7.50 -5.58 -4.04
C GLY A 50 6.39 -4.84 -3.30
N ILE A 51 6.23 -3.57 -3.65
CA ILE A 51 5.23 -2.70 -3.04
C ILE A 51 4.44 -2.01 -4.14
N ALA A 52 3.13 -1.98 -4.00
CA ALA A 52 2.26 -1.25 -4.90
C ALA A 52 1.50 -0.21 -4.08
N LEU A 53 1.54 1.03 -4.52
CA LEU A 53 0.90 2.15 -3.82
C LEU A 53 -0.12 2.82 -4.71
N ALA A 54 -1.32 3.00 -4.20
CA ALA A 54 -2.32 3.87 -4.78
C ALA A 54 -2.67 4.92 -3.73
N SER A 55 -2.63 6.19 -4.09
CA SER A 55 -2.87 7.26 -3.13
C SER A 55 -3.55 8.43 -3.81
N VAL A 56 -4.56 8.98 -3.14
CA VAL A 56 -5.21 10.21 -3.56
C VAL A 56 -4.80 11.38 -2.67
N VAL A 57 -3.79 11.18 -1.81
CA VAL A 57 -3.35 12.20 -0.85
C VAL A 57 -1.85 12.47 -1.06
N PRO A 58 -1.50 13.46 -1.89
CA PRO A 58 -0.09 13.72 -2.22
C PRO A 58 0.78 13.99 -1.01
N LYS A 59 0.26 14.66 0.01
CA LYS A 59 1.02 14.92 1.23
C LYS A 59 1.46 13.64 1.91
N VAL A 60 0.56 12.67 1.98
CA VAL A 60 0.86 11.39 2.62
C VAL A 60 1.85 10.62 1.77
N THR A 61 1.66 10.63 0.45
CA THR A 61 2.59 9.98 -0.46
C THR A 61 4.02 10.50 -0.23
N ALA A 62 4.16 11.81 -0.11
CA ALA A 62 5.48 12.40 0.15
C ALA A 62 6.03 11.99 1.51
N ALA A 63 5.16 11.93 2.52
CA ALA A 63 5.58 11.59 3.87
C ALA A 63 6.06 10.14 4.00
N ILE A 64 5.48 9.22 3.24
CA ILE A 64 5.85 7.80 3.33
C ILE A 64 6.88 7.37 2.31
N SER A 65 7.22 8.22 1.35
CA SER A 65 8.21 7.88 0.32
C SER A 65 9.54 7.43 0.90
N PRO A 66 10.08 8.05 1.96
CA PRO A 66 11.35 7.58 2.52
C PRO A 66 11.28 6.13 3.00
N ALA A 67 10.17 5.72 3.60
CA ALA A 67 10.00 4.33 4.04
C ALA A 67 9.97 3.38 2.86
N LEU A 68 9.30 3.77 1.78
CA LEU A 68 9.21 2.94 0.57
C LEU A 68 10.58 2.77 -0.06
N LEU A 69 11.34 3.86 -0.17
CA LEU A 69 12.67 3.80 -0.77
C LEU A 69 13.63 3.02 0.10
N SER A 70 13.54 3.16 1.41
CA SER A 70 14.43 2.47 2.34
C SER A 70 14.16 0.98 2.42
N SER A 71 13.00 0.54 1.98
CA SER A 71 12.64 -0.88 2.04
C SER A 71 13.52 -1.76 1.15
N GLY A 72 14.14 -1.17 0.13
CA GLY A 72 14.92 -1.93 -0.83
C GLY A 72 14.09 -2.77 -1.79
N ARG A 73 12.79 -2.63 -1.78
CA ARG A 73 11.90 -3.40 -2.64
C ARG A 73 11.48 -2.61 -3.86
N PRO A 74 11.24 -3.26 -4.99
CA PRO A 74 10.64 -2.58 -6.13
C PRO A 74 9.33 -1.92 -5.72
N PHE A 75 9.13 -0.72 -6.20
CA PHE A 75 8.02 0.11 -5.76
C PHE A 75 7.26 0.63 -6.97
N TYR A 76 5.96 0.42 -6.98
CA TYR A 76 5.09 0.81 -8.07
C TYR A 76 4.05 1.79 -7.55
N HIS A 77 4.05 2.99 -8.09
CA HIS A 77 3.03 3.98 -7.75
C HIS A 77 1.93 3.89 -8.80
N LEU A 78 0.76 3.44 -8.37
CA LEU A 78 -0.36 3.19 -9.28
C LEU A 78 -1.29 4.39 -9.28
N ARG A 79 -1.81 4.70 -10.45
CA ARG A 79 -2.89 5.65 -10.55
C ARG A 79 -4.20 4.95 -10.27
N HIS A 80 -5.21 5.71 -9.91
CA HIS A 80 -6.51 5.15 -9.59
C HIS A 80 -7.04 4.28 -10.71
N ASP A 81 -6.87 4.70 -11.95
CA ASP A 81 -7.34 3.95 -13.11
C ASP A 81 -6.51 2.70 -13.40
N ASN A 82 -5.31 2.61 -12.88
CA ASN A 82 -4.44 1.46 -13.10
C ASN A 82 -4.71 0.31 -12.13
N VAL A 83 -5.33 0.60 -11.00
CA VAL A 83 -5.53 -0.40 -9.97
C VAL A 83 -6.36 -1.56 -10.48
N GLN A 84 -7.41 -1.27 -11.24
CA GLN A 84 -8.26 -2.31 -11.76
C GLN A 84 -7.54 -3.17 -12.79
N GLY A 85 -6.66 -2.58 -13.56
CA GLY A 85 -5.93 -3.31 -14.56
C GLY A 85 -4.95 -4.32 -14.01
N LEU A 86 -4.62 -4.21 -12.74
CA LEU A 86 -3.72 -5.16 -12.08
C LEU A 86 -4.45 -6.32 -11.45
N GLY A 87 -5.76 -6.35 -11.51
CA GLY A 87 -6.52 -7.45 -10.99
C GLY A 87 -6.53 -7.55 -9.48
N PHE A 88 -6.37 -6.47 -8.80
CA PHE A 88 -6.56 -6.44 -7.35
C PHE A 88 -7.99 -6.79 -7.05
N ASP A 89 -8.14 -7.77 -6.19
CA ASP A 89 -9.44 -8.34 -5.93
C ASP A 89 -9.84 -8.22 -4.47
N TYR A 90 -9.22 -7.36 -3.72
CA TYR A 90 -9.68 -7.17 -2.37
C TYR A 90 -10.81 -6.13 -2.37
N PRO A 91 -11.74 -6.28 -1.42
CA PRO A 91 -12.90 -5.41 -1.40
C PRO A 91 -12.48 -3.98 -1.21
N LYS A 92 -12.77 -3.19 -2.20
CA LYS A 92 -12.33 -1.82 -2.20
C LYS A 92 -13.54 -0.93 -2.31
N PRO A 93 -13.77 -0.08 -1.33
CA PRO A 93 -14.86 0.86 -1.42
C PRO A 93 -14.62 1.80 -2.59
N ALA A 94 -15.67 2.19 -3.22
CA ALA A 94 -15.60 3.18 -4.27
C ALA A 94 -15.19 4.50 -3.65
N GLU A 95 -14.12 5.05 -4.12
CA GLU A 95 -13.59 6.26 -3.52
C GLU A 95 -13.73 7.41 -4.46
#